data_e2e19759af08da3d2a7f173771fcf2cc
#
_entry.id   e2e19759af08da3d2a7f173771fcf2cc
#
_cell.length_a   1.000
_cell.length_b   1.000
_cell.length_c   1.000
_cell.angle_alpha   90.00
_cell.angle_beta   90.00
_cell.angle_gamma   90.00
#
_symmetry.space_group_name_H-M   'P 1'
#
loop_
_entity.id
_entity.type
_entity.pdbx_description
1 polymer ?
#
loop_
_entity_poly.entity_id
_entity_poly.type
_entity_poly.pdbx_seq_one_letter_code
_entity_poly.pdbx_strand_id
1 'polypeptide(L)'
;MDGICSSYLLTKGLQILGADADTAIPHRIHDGYGLNDNLIEEAKRDGVGLILTCDNGIAAASQIALANSLQIRVIVTDHHEVPFTEEKDEAGKSIKREILPPALAVIDPKRAECQYPFPGICGAVVAYKLLEALAERGQSHALAAVMEEFLEFAALATVCDVMELKEENRILVKEGLKRMRNSKNEGLLALLEVNQIEPERLSAYHLGFVIGPCLNATGRLDTAKRALELLQSMTKADAMCAARELKELNDSRKNLTKQGVELAKQQIEERHMEQDKVLLLFLPDVHESLAGIIAGRIREQYHHPVFVLTRGEEGVKGSGRSVEGYHMYEAMTRVKQYLTKFGGHAMAAGLSMEEENIEPLRAALNEDCGLTEEDFIPKVHIDVPMPLDYGGEELAEELERLEPFGVGNPKPLFAQKNLLFLAGMKMGANKTCARFRVQTPEGNLKQLVFFGDLEGFGQFLKENFGEGSEEALYAGRGNFPVSVVYQLGQNTYRGKTEVQYVMQYYCA
;
A
#
# COMPACT_ATOMS: atom_id res chain seq x y z
N MET A 1 -7.30 -5.03 -3.63
CA MET A 1 -7.54 -5.83 -2.40
C MET A 1 -8.88 -5.47 -1.79
N ASP A 2 -9.11 -4.19 -1.65
CA ASP A 2 -10.35 -3.66 -1.09
C ASP A 2 -11.58 -4.20 -1.85
N GLY A 3 -11.62 -4.07 -3.17
CA GLY A 3 -12.70 -4.63 -4.00
C GLY A 3 -12.86 -6.16 -3.90
N ILE A 4 -11.78 -6.93 -3.67
CA ILE A 4 -11.87 -8.39 -3.46
C ILE A 4 -12.55 -8.69 -2.12
N CYS A 5 -12.13 -8.00 -1.04
CA CYS A 5 -12.75 -8.16 0.27
C CYS A 5 -14.20 -7.68 0.27
N SER A 6 -14.48 -6.52 -0.34
CA SER A 6 -15.84 -6.00 -0.49
C SER A 6 -16.75 -6.98 -1.22
N SER A 7 -16.27 -7.53 -2.35
CA SER A 7 -17.00 -8.54 -3.13
C SER A 7 -17.28 -9.80 -2.31
N TYR A 8 -16.26 -10.30 -1.59
CA TYR A 8 -16.42 -11.46 -0.71
C TYR A 8 -17.50 -11.22 0.35
N LEU A 9 -17.42 -10.09 1.05
CA LEU A 9 -18.37 -9.72 2.10
C LEU A 9 -19.80 -9.63 1.56
N LEU A 10 -20.00 -8.83 0.50
CA LEU A 10 -21.33 -8.59 -0.06
C LEU A 10 -21.94 -9.85 -0.65
N THR A 11 -21.19 -10.62 -1.44
CA THR A 11 -21.73 -11.85 -2.05
C THR A 11 -22.15 -12.83 -0.97
N LYS A 12 -21.27 -13.13 -0.01
CA LYS A 12 -21.58 -14.06 1.09
C LYS A 12 -22.72 -13.55 1.98
N GLY A 13 -22.72 -12.27 2.33
CA GLY A 13 -23.75 -11.68 3.16
C GLY A 13 -25.13 -11.66 2.51
N LEU A 14 -25.20 -11.32 1.22
CA LEU A 14 -26.45 -11.32 0.45
C LEU A 14 -27.00 -12.75 0.23
N GLN A 15 -26.12 -13.72 -0.03
CA GLN A 15 -26.50 -15.13 -0.12
C GLN A 15 -27.08 -15.67 1.19
N ILE A 16 -26.52 -15.27 2.34
CA ILE A 16 -27.09 -15.62 3.67
C ILE A 16 -28.47 -15.03 3.86
N LEU A 17 -28.74 -13.87 3.27
CA LEU A 17 -30.08 -13.25 3.25
C LEU A 17 -31.03 -13.89 2.23
N GLY A 18 -30.58 -14.87 1.46
CA GLY A 18 -31.37 -15.59 0.46
C GLY A 18 -31.40 -14.93 -0.91
N ALA A 19 -30.54 -13.95 -1.18
CA ALA A 19 -30.41 -13.37 -2.51
C ALA A 19 -29.63 -14.33 -3.44
N ASP A 20 -30.05 -14.38 -4.71
CA ASP A 20 -29.26 -14.98 -5.79
C ASP A 20 -28.22 -13.94 -6.22
N ALA A 21 -27.06 -14.02 -5.61
CA ALA A 21 -25.97 -13.04 -5.77
C ALA A 21 -24.71 -13.72 -6.29
N ASP A 22 -24.12 -13.14 -7.33
CA ASP A 22 -22.82 -13.51 -7.90
C ASP A 22 -21.94 -12.26 -8.04
N THR A 23 -20.66 -12.48 -8.32
CA THR A 23 -19.66 -11.42 -8.43
C THR A 23 -19.05 -11.36 -9.82
N ALA A 24 -19.11 -10.18 -10.44
CA ALA A 24 -18.36 -9.86 -11.64
C ALA A 24 -17.15 -8.99 -11.31
N ILE A 25 -15.95 -9.42 -11.68
CA ILE A 25 -14.70 -8.68 -11.51
C ILE A 25 -14.13 -8.36 -12.88
N PRO A 26 -13.95 -7.06 -13.25
CA PRO A 26 -13.40 -6.67 -14.54
C PRO A 26 -11.94 -7.13 -14.68
N HIS A 27 -11.56 -7.50 -15.91
CA HIS A 27 -10.18 -7.80 -16.22
C HIS A 27 -9.41 -6.49 -16.39
N ARG A 28 -8.44 -6.24 -15.49
CA ARG A 28 -7.77 -4.94 -15.36
C ARG A 28 -7.11 -4.43 -16.65
N ILE A 29 -6.60 -5.33 -17.49
CA ILE A 29 -5.88 -4.97 -18.72
C ILE A 29 -6.88 -4.69 -19.86
N HIS A 30 -7.88 -5.55 -20.04
CA HIS A 30 -8.82 -5.46 -21.18
C HIS A 30 -10.02 -4.57 -20.89
N ASP A 31 -10.55 -4.60 -19.66
CA ASP A 31 -11.79 -3.91 -19.30
C ASP A 31 -11.54 -2.56 -18.58
N GLY A 32 -10.32 -2.34 -18.10
CA GLY A 32 -9.98 -1.19 -17.26
C GLY A 32 -10.38 -1.38 -15.80
N TYR A 33 -10.52 -0.26 -15.08
CA TYR A 33 -10.89 -0.25 -13.66
C TYR A 33 -12.36 0.11 -13.49
N GLY A 34 -13.06 -0.65 -12.62
CA GLY A 34 -14.43 -0.38 -12.22
C GLY A 34 -15.51 -0.87 -13.22
N LEU A 35 -16.69 -0.30 -13.08
CA LEU A 35 -17.85 -0.64 -13.90
C LEU A 35 -17.63 -0.17 -15.34
N ASN A 36 -17.86 -1.07 -16.31
CA ASN A 36 -17.73 -0.80 -17.76
C ASN A 36 -18.94 -1.30 -18.53
N ASP A 37 -19.04 -0.90 -19.79
CA ASP A 37 -20.20 -1.18 -20.62
C ASP A 37 -20.36 -2.69 -20.90
N ASN A 38 -19.27 -3.44 -21.07
CA ASN A 38 -19.30 -4.89 -21.31
C ASN A 38 -19.91 -5.64 -20.11
N LEU A 39 -19.52 -5.31 -18.89
CA LEU A 39 -20.10 -5.91 -17.68
C LEU A 39 -21.59 -5.64 -17.53
N ILE A 40 -22.06 -4.46 -17.96
CA ILE A 40 -23.48 -4.11 -17.93
C ILE A 40 -24.26 -4.92 -18.97
N GLU A 41 -23.70 -5.08 -20.16
CA GLU A 41 -24.31 -5.90 -21.23
C GLU A 41 -24.34 -7.39 -20.84
N GLU A 42 -23.29 -7.89 -20.17
CA GLU A 42 -23.28 -9.24 -19.60
C GLU A 42 -24.36 -9.41 -18.54
N ALA A 43 -24.44 -8.49 -17.58
CA ALA A 43 -25.47 -8.47 -16.55
C ALA A 43 -26.88 -8.49 -17.16
N LYS A 44 -27.09 -7.76 -18.29
CA LYS A 44 -28.37 -7.79 -19.00
C LYS A 44 -28.65 -9.14 -19.62
N ARG A 45 -27.68 -9.79 -20.26
CA ARG A 45 -27.81 -11.12 -20.85
C ARG A 45 -28.16 -12.19 -19.81
N ASP A 46 -27.54 -12.06 -18.62
CA ASP A 46 -27.71 -12.98 -17.50
C ASP A 46 -28.97 -12.70 -16.67
N GLY A 47 -29.78 -11.69 -17.06
CA GLY A 47 -31.05 -11.37 -16.42
C GLY A 47 -30.90 -10.70 -15.06
N VAL A 48 -29.78 -10.08 -14.80
CA VAL A 48 -29.52 -9.34 -13.53
C VAL A 48 -30.50 -8.17 -13.39
N GLY A 49 -31.21 -8.11 -12.28
CA GLY A 49 -32.16 -7.02 -11.98
C GLY A 49 -31.59 -5.88 -11.15
N LEU A 50 -30.48 -6.14 -10.43
CA LEU A 50 -29.81 -5.18 -9.57
C LEU A 50 -28.31 -5.38 -9.61
N ILE A 51 -27.56 -4.32 -9.90
CA ILE A 51 -26.11 -4.25 -9.72
C ILE A 51 -25.82 -3.52 -8.41
N LEU A 52 -25.01 -4.12 -7.56
CA LEU A 52 -24.43 -3.49 -6.38
C LEU A 52 -22.93 -3.35 -6.61
N THR A 53 -22.44 -2.12 -6.79
CA THR A 53 -21.00 -1.89 -6.94
C THR A 53 -20.33 -1.89 -5.55
N CYS A 54 -19.04 -2.20 -5.49
CA CYS A 54 -18.24 -2.08 -4.28
C CYS A 54 -16.81 -1.65 -4.61
N ASP A 55 -16.27 -0.72 -3.84
CA ASP A 55 -14.95 -0.12 -4.07
C ASP A 55 -14.84 0.55 -5.45
N ASN A 56 -15.96 0.91 -6.04
CA ASN A 56 -16.07 1.66 -7.30
C ASN A 56 -17.50 2.12 -7.55
N GLY A 57 -17.68 2.96 -8.58
CA GLY A 57 -19.00 3.35 -9.08
C GLY A 57 -19.32 4.83 -8.92
N ILE A 58 -18.69 5.53 -7.98
CA ILE A 58 -18.97 6.96 -7.75
C ILE A 58 -18.69 7.83 -9.00
N ALA A 59 -17.70 7.45 -9.81
CA ALA A 59 -17.33 8.14 -11.03
C ALA A 59 -17.96 7.52 -12.31
N ALA A 60 -18.78 6.45 -12.19
CA ALA A 60 -19.31 5.68 -13.33
C ALA A 60 -20.67 6.17 -13.82
N ALA A 61 -20.89 7.49 -13.91
CA ALA A 61 -22.20 8.06 -14.24
C ALA A 61 -22.75 7.58 -15.60
N SER A 62 -21.90 7.49 -16.63
CA SER A 62 -22.27 7.03 -17.97
C SER A 62 -22.67 5.53 -17.97
N GLN A 63 -21.91 4.70 -17.28
CA GLN A 63 -22.18 3.27 -17.17
C GLN A 63 -23.47 3.00 -16.41
N ILE A 64 -23.71 3.74 -15.35
CA ILE A 64 -24.96 3.62 -14.57
C ILE A 64 -26.16 4.12 -15.37
N ALA A 65 -25.99 5.17 -16.18
CA ALA A 65 -27.04 5.59 -17.11
C ALA A 65 -27.36 4.50 -18.18
N LEU A 66 -26.31 3.81 -18.69
CA LEU A 66 -26.49 2.66 -19.59
C LEU A 66 -27.28 1.53 -18.89
N ALA A 67 -26.90 1.15 -17.68
CA ALA A 67 -27.59 0.12 -16.89
C ALA A 67 -29.08 0.46 -16.70
N ASN A 68 -29.37 1.72 -16.34
CA ASN A 68 -30.74 2.20 -16.21
C ASN A 68 -31.53 2.10 -17.53
N SER A 69 -30.93 2.41 -18.67
CA SER A 69 -31.55 2.29 -19.99
C SER A 69 -31.91 0.83 -20.34
N LEU A 70 -31.14 -0.11 -19.82
CA LEU A 70 -31.35 -1.55 -19.91
C LEU A 70 -32.26 -2.11 -18.79
N GLN A 71 -32.88 -1.23 -18.00
CA GLN A 71 -33.78 -1.59 -16.87
C GLN A 71 -33.09 -2.39 -15.76
N ILE A 72 -31.79 -2.20 -15.59
CA ILE A 72 -31.01 -2.73 -14.46
C ILE A 72 -30.84 -1.59 -13.43
N ARG A 73 -31.30 -1.82 -12.21
CA ARG A 73 -31.11 -0.88 -11.09
C ARG A 73 -29.68 -0.95 -10.60
N VAL A 74 -29.12 0.16 -10.14
CA VAL A 74 -27.77 0.19 -9.59
C VAL A 74 -27.77 0.83 -8.21
N ILE A 75 -27.11 0.21 -7.25
CA ILE A 75 -26.74 0.80 -5.95
C ILE A 75 -25.21 0.90 -5.95
N VAL A 76 -24.70 2.08 -5.62
CA VAL A 76 -23.27 2.32 -5.51
C VAL A 76 -22.86 2.23 -4.05
N THR A 77 -21.83 1.41 -3.74
CA THR A 77 -21.08 1.49 -2.49
C THR A 77 -19.63 1.77 -2.83
N ASP A 78 -19.12 2.92 -2.40
CA ASP A 78 -17.79 3.41 -2.75
C ASP A 78 -17.21 4.22 -1.59
N HIS A 79 -15.94 4.57 -1.68
CA HIS A 79 -15.22 5.41 -0.72
C HIS A 79 -14.24 6.37 -1.41
N HIS A 80 -14.24 6.40 -2.75
CA HIS A 80 -13.40 7.31 -3.53
C HIS A 80 -13.93 8.74 -3.50
N GLU A 81 -13.06 9.69 -3.92
CA GLU A 81 -13.45 11.09 -3.98
C GLU A 81 -14.62 11.29 -4.96
N VAL A 82 -15.63 12.00 -4.50
CA VAL A 82 -16.81 12.30 -5.33
C VAL A 82 -16.42 13.31 -6.42
N PRO A 83 -16.66 13.01 -7.71
CA PRO A 83 -16.44 13.98 -8.77
C PRO A 83 -17.25 15.25 -8.55
N PHE A 84 -16.69 16.40 -8.91
CA PHE A 84 -17.35 17.69 -8.76
C PHE A 84 -17.12 18.64 -9.96
N THR A 85 -18.03 19.58 -10.13
CA THR A 85 -17.85 20.77 -10.98
C THR A 85 -17.61 21.99 -10.12
N GLU A 86 -16.80 22.93 -10.63
CA GLU A 86 -16.66 24.23 -10.01
C GLU A 86 -17.62 25.22 -10.70
N GLU A 87 -18.56 25.71 -9.93
CA GLU A 87 -19.52 26.76 -10.35
C GLU A 87 -19.23 28.02 -9.56
N LYS A 88 -19.55 29.20 -10.11
CA LYS A 88 -19.49 30.44 -9.36
C LYS A 88 -20.87 30.78 -8.83
N ASP A 89 -20.97 31.11 -7.55
CA ASP A 89 -22.19 31.62 -6.97
C ASP A 89 -22.51 33.05 -7.45
N GLU A 90 -23.65 33.58 -7.04
CA GLU A 90 -24.09 34.94 -7.38
C GLU A 90 -23.12 36.01 -6.87
N ALA A 91 -22.28 35.71 -5.89
CA ALA A 91 -21.23 36.56 -5.34
C ALA A 91 -19.87 36.38 -6.03
N GLY A 92 -19.76 35.46 -7.04
CA GLY A 92 -18.54 35.16 -7.77
C GLY A 92 -17.58 34.20 -7.03
N LYS A 93 -17.99 33.61 -5.92
CA LYS A 93 -17.21 32.63 -5.15
C LYS A 93 -17.32 31.26 -5.79
N SER A 94 -16.21 30.55 -5.93
CA SER A 94 -16.21 29.16 -6.42
C SER A 94 -16.90 28.24 -5.43
N ILE A 95 -17.91 27.51 -5.90
CA ILE A 95 -18.63 26.47 -5.18
C ILE A 95 -18.39 25.15 -5.89
N LYS A 96 -18.02 24.11 -5.14
CA LYS A 96 -17.93 22.74 -5.64
C LYS A 96 -19.31 22.10 -5.58
N ARG A 97 -19.77 21.59 -6.74
CA ARG A 97 -21.01 20.83 -6.85
C ARG A 97 -20.70 19.39 -7.20
N GLU A 98 -21.07 18.46 -6.33
CA GLU A 98 -20.90 17.03 -6.55
C GLU A 98 -21.66 16.53 -7.77
N ILE A 99 -21.01 15.64 -8.54
CA ILE A 99 -21.60 14.92 -9.67
C ILE A 99 -21.85 13.49 -9.21
N LEU A 100 -23.06 13.21 -8.78
CA LEU A 100 -23.43 11.86 -8.38
C LEU A 100 -23.92 11.05 -9.61
N PRO A 101 -23.57 9.75 -9.68
CA PRO A 101 -24.11 8.87 -10.73
C PRO A 101 -25.62 8.67 -10.54
N PRO A 102 -26.39 8.44 -11.63
CA PRO A 102 -27.84 8.26 -11.60
C PRO A 102 -28.25 6.88 -11.06
N ALA A 103 -27.71 6.50 -9.90
CA ALA A 103 -27.98 5.23 -9.23
C ALA A 103 -29.26 5.33 -8.38
N LEU A 104 -29.84 4.18 -8.03
CA LEU A 104 -30.98 4.07 -7.10
C LEU A 104 -30.60 4.60 -5.72
N ALA A 105 -29.36 4.32 -5.29
CA ALA A 105 -28.75 4.86 -4.07
C ALA A 105 -27.24 4.95 -4.24
N VAL A 106 -26.63 5.94 -3.57
CA VAL A 106 -25.19 6.13 -3.51
C VAL A 106 -24.78 6.16 -2.05
N ILE A 107 -24.01 5.16 -1.65
CA ILE A 107 -23.47 5.00 -0.29
C ILE A 107 -21.96 5.27 -0.39
N ASP A 108 -21.56 6.48 0.01
CA ASP A 108 -20.19 6.91 0.03
C ASP A 108 -19.97 7.88 1.18
N PRO A 109 -19.03 7.61 2.09
CA PRO A 109 -18.79 8.44 3.28
C PRO A 109 -18.18 9.82 2.94
N LYS A 110 -17.65 10.02 1.71
CA LYS A 110 -17.05 11.29 1.28
C LYS A 110 -18.04 12.26 0.62
N ARG A 111 -19.29 11.88 0.46
CA ARG A 111 -20.33 12.79 -0.01
C ARG A 111 -20.52 13.96 0.96
N ALA A 112 -20.69 15.17 0.44
CA ALA A 112 -20.86 16.38 1.25
C ALA A 112 -22.04 16.31 2.22
N GLU A 113 -23.11 15.58 1.85
CA GLU A 113 -24.30 15.39 2.70
C GLU A 113 -24.17 14.23 3.69
N CYS A 114 -23.09 13.43 3.60
CA CYS A 114 -22.91 12.28 4.47
C CYS A 114 -22.61 12.73 5.90
N GLN A 115 -23.31 12.16 6.85
CA GLN A 115 -23.12 12.44 8.28
C GLN A 115 -22.33 11.34 9.00
N TYR A 116 -21.71 10.44 8.25
CA TYR A 116 -20.86 9.42 8.85
C TYR A 116 -19.66 10.08 9.53
N PRO A 117 -19.38 9.79 10.81
CA PRO A 117 -18.43 10.57 11.61
C PRO A 117 -16.98 10.43 11.16
N PHE A 118 -16.62 9.33 10.47
CA PHE A 118 -15.27 9.06 10.02
C PHE A 118 -15.24 8.63 8.54
N PRO A 119 -15.14 9.57 7.59
CA PRO A 119 -15.22 9.28 6.16
C PRO A 119 -13.98 8.54 5.61
N GLY A 120 -12.91 8.40 6.39
CA GLY A 120 -11.66 7.75 5.99
C GLY A 120 -11.69 6.21 6.03
N ILE A 121 -12.83 5.58 5.77
CA ILE A 121 -12.99 4.12 5.69
C ILE A 121 -12.82 3.61 4.27
N CYS A 122 -12.37 2.36 4.08
CA CYS A 122 -12.25 1.71 2.77
C CYS A 122 -13.57 1.10 2.29
N GLY A 123 -13.63 0.69 1.02
CA GLY A 123 -14.83 0.11 0.40
C GLY A 123 -15.32 -1.16 1.10
N ALA A 124 -14.43 -2.02 1.61
CA ALA A 124 -14.84 -3.20 2.37
C ALA A 124 -15.47 -2.84 3.72
N VAL A 125 -15.06 -1.74 4.34
CA VAL A 125 -15.73 -1.25 5.56
C VAL A 125 -17.10 -0.67 5.21
N VAL A 126 -17.26 0.03 4.08
CA VAL A 126 -18.58 0.47 3.59
C VAL A 126 -19.49 -0.75 3.35
N ALA A 127 -18.98 -1.81 2.69
CA ALA A 127 -19.70 -3.05 2.49
C ALA A 127 -20.07 -3.74 3.82
N TYR A 128 -19.14 -3.78 4.77
CA TYR A 128 -19.37 -4.31 6.11
C TYR A 128 -20.49 -3.56 6.84
N LYS A 129 -20.47 -2.23 6.82
CA LYS A 129 -21.50 -1.39 7.42
C LYS A 129 -22.88 -1.55 6.76
N LEU A 130 -22.91 -1.74 5.44
CA LEU A 130 -24.15 -2.06 4.75
C LEU A 130 -24.73 -3.40 5.24
N LEU A 131 -23.90 -4.44 5.37
CA LEU A 131 -24.33 -5.74 5.87
C LEU A 131 -24.75 -5.69 7.34
N GLU A 132 -24.06 -4.90 8.18
CA GLU A 132 -24.45 -4.65 9.56
C GLU A 132 -25.87 -4.05 9.64
N ALA A 133 -26.14 -3.00 8.83
CA ALA A 133 -27.44 -2.39 8.74
C ALA A 133 -28.52 -3.32 8.19
N LEU A 134 -28.18 -4.19 7.22
CA LEU A 134 -29.10 -5.20 6.69
C LEU A 134 -29.41 -6.29 7.72
N ALA A 135 -28.43 -6.74 8.49
CA ALA A 135 -28.63 -7.71 9.58
C ALA A 135 -29.57 -7.16 10.65
N GLU A 136 -29.34 -5.91 11.05
CA GLU A 136 -30.09 -5.24 12.09
C GLU A 136 -31.54 -4.94 11.65
N ARG A 137 -31.73 -4.28 10.49
CA ARG A 137 -33.06 -3.94 9.96
C ARG A 137 -33.85 -5.13 9.49
N GLY A 138 -33.18 -6.13 8.91
CA GLY A 138 -33.78 -7.39 8.48
C GLY A 138 -33.98 -8.39 9.61
N GLN A 139 -33.53 -8.09 10.84
CA GLN A 139 -33.54 -8.97 12.00
C GLN A 139 -32.96 -10.37 11.67
N SER A 140 -31.93 -10.41 10.83
CA SER A 140 -31.30 -11.65 10.39
C SER A 140 -30.27 -12.15 11.38
N HIS A 141 -30.66 -13.08 12.24
CA HIS A 141 -29.75 -13.74 13.16
C HIS A 141 -28.61 -14.50 12.43
N ALA A 142 -28.90 -15.04 11.24
CA ALA A 142 -27.91 -15.77 10.45
C ALA A 142 -26.80 -14.83 9.95
N LEU A 143 -27.16 -13.65 9.43
CA LEU A 143 -26.17 -12.65 9.01
C LEU A 143 -25.42 -12.06 10.22
N ALA A 144 -26.14 -11.71 11.29
CA ALA A 144 -25.53 -11.20 12.53
C ALA A 144 -24.46 -12.16 13.11
N ALA A 145 -24.68 -13.47 13.00
CA ALA A 145 -23.74 -14.48 13.50
C ALA A 145 -22.40 -14.52 12.75
N VAL A 146 -22.33 -14.08 11.50
CA VAL A 146 -21.10 -14.10 10.68
C VAL A 146 -20.42 -12.73 10.59
N MET A 147 -21.05 -11.67 11.12
CA MET A 147 -20.46 -10.32 11.08
C MET A 147 -19.09 -10.26 11.76
N GLU A 148 -18.87 -11.06 12.79
CA GLU A 148 -17.57 -11.15 13.45
C GLU A 148 -16.48 -11.74 12.53
N GLU A 149 -16.82 -12.71 11.69
CA GLU A 149 -15.89 -13.27 10.69
C GLU A 149 -15.63 -12.26 9.57
N PHE A 150 -16.65 -11.49 9.19
CA PHE A 150 -16.54 -10.45 8.17
C PHE A 150 -15.59 -9.31 8.57
N LEU A 151 -15.45 -9.03 9.87
CA LEU A 151 -14.52 -8.04 10.39
C LEU A 151 -13.06 -8.35 10.02
N GLU A 152 -12.69 -9.63 9.87
CA GLU A 152 -11.35 -10.04 9.41
C GLU A 152 -11.01 -9.42 8.04
N PHE A 153 -11.96 -9.45 7.13
CA PHE A 153 -11.76 -8.96 5.75
C PHE A 153 -11.87 -7.44 5.65
N ALA A 154 -12.72 -6.81 6.46
CA ALA A 154 -12.74 -5.36 6.61
C ALA A 154 -11.40 -4.83 7.12
N ALA A 155 -10.79 -5.50 8.12
CA ALA A 155 -9.47 -5.15 8.65
C ALA A 155 -8.35 -5.40 7.62
N LEU A 156 -8.39 -6.53 6.91
CA LEU A 156 -7.44 -6.85 5.84
C LEU A 156 -7.46 -5.76 4.75
N ALA A 157 -8.66 -5.40 4.30
CA ALA A 157 -8.84 -4.36 3.29
C ALA A 157 -8.34 -2.99 3.77
N THR A 158 -8.69 -2.58 4.99
CA THR A 158 -8.27 -1.30 5.58
C THR A 158 -6.75 -1.14 5.55
N VAL A 159 -6.00 -2.18 5.93
CA VAL A 159 -4.53 -2.15 5.91
C VAL A 159 -3.99 -2.17 4.48
N CYS A 160 -4.57 -3.01 3.60
CA CYS A 160 -4.08 -3.19 2.23
C CYS A 160 -4.39 -2.01 1.31
N ASP A 161 -5.44 -1.26 1.60
CA ASP A 161 -5.82 -0.03 0.91
C ASP A 161 -5.13 1.21 1.49
N VAL A 162 -4.19 0.98 2.42
CA VAL A 162 -3.32 2.01 3.00
C VAL A 162 -4.09 3.11 3.73
N MET A 163 -5.25 2.75 4.30
CA MET A 163 -6.08 3.69 5.07
C MET A 163 -5.39 4.08 6.38
N GLU A 164 -5.65 5.31 6.84
CA GLU A 164 -5.12 5.77 8.12
C GLU A 164 -5.63 4.91 9.28
N LEU A 165 -4.73 4.37 10.10
CA LEU A 165 -5.06 3.59 11.31
C LEU A 165 -5.36 4.51 12.49
N LYS A 166 -6.36 5.36 12.31
CA LYS A 166 -6.93 6.27 13.31
C LYS A 166 -8.38 5.92 13.57
N GLU A 167 -8.93 6.45 14.64
CA GLU A 167 -10.35 6.36 14.99
C GLU A 167 -10.93 4.94 14.76
N GLU A 168 -11.99 4.82 13.97
CA GLU A 168 -12.66 3.56 13.70
C GLU A 168 -11.76 2.54 12.98
N ASN A 169 -10.95 2.96 12.03
CA ASN A 169 -10.04 2.06 11.30
C ASN A 169 -9.07 1.35 12.25
N ARG A 170 -8.54 2.08 13.25
CA ARG A 170 -7.64 1.48 14.24
C ARG A 170 -8.35 0.42 15.08
N ILE A 171 -9.59 0.68 15.47
CA ILE A 171 -10.41 -0.27 16.23
C ILE A 171 -10.71 -1.51 15.38
N LEU A 172 -11.18 -1.31 14.15
CA LEU A 172 -11.50 -2.38 13.21
C LEU A 172 -10.29 -3.28 12.93
N VAL A 173 -9.11 -2.69 12.67
CA VAL A 173 -7.89 -3.46 12.41
C VAL A 173 -7.43 -4.20 13.66
N LYS A 174 -7.49 -3.60 14.83
CA LYS A 174 -7.10 -4.23 16.09
C LYS A 174 -7.98 -5.47 16.39
N GLU A 175 -9.29 -5.32 16.30
CA GLU A 175 -10.23 -6.42 16.55
C GLU A 175 -10.18 -7.46 15.43
N GLY A 176 -10.04 -7.05 14.16
CA GLY A 176 -9.88 -7.95 13.03
C GLY A 176 -8.63 -8.84 13.15
N LEU A 177 -7.47 -8.27 13.48
CA LEU A 177 -6.25 -9.03 13.74
C LEU A 177 -6.41 -10.05 14.86
N LYS A 178 -7.10 -9.68 15.93
CA LYS A 178 -7.39 -10.60 17.05
C LYS A 178 -8.25 -11.79 16.61
N ARG A 179 -9.24 -11.55 15.71
CA ARG A 179 -10.10 -12.61 15.16
C ARG A 179 -9.37 -13.47 14.15
N MET A 180 -8.59 -12.87 13.26
CA MET A 180 -7.77 -13.60 12.28
C MET A 180 -6.85 -14.65 12.91
N ARG A 181 -6.39 -14.45 14.15
CA ARG A 181 -5.60 -15.44 14.89
C ARG A 181 -6.36 -16.75 15.13
N ASN A 182 -7.70 -16.69 15.13
CA ASN A 182 -8.60 -17.82 15.28
C ASN A 182 -9.59 -17.91 14.10
N SER A 183 -9.16 -17.49 12.91
CA SER A 183 -9.99 -17.50 11.72
C SER A 183 -10.50 -18.90 11.39
N LYS A 184 -11.70 -18.94 10.82
CA LYS A 184 -12.30 -20.17 10.27
C LYS A 184 -12.28 -20.16 8.74
N ASN A 185 -11.78 -19.10 8.13
CA ASN A 185 -11.69 -19.01 6.67
C ASN A 185 -10.50 -19.82 6.17
N GLU A 186 -10.77 -20.90 5.44
CA GLU A 186 -9.75 -21.81 4.93
C GLU A 186 -8.75 -21.12 4.02
N GLY A 187 -9.20 -20.13 3.21
CA GLY A 187 -8.34 -19.35 2.32
C GLY A 187 -7.35 -18.48 3.09
N LEU A 188 -7.79 -17.80 4.15
CA LEU A 188 -6.90 -17.01 5.00
C LEU A 188 -5.90 -17.89 5.74
N LEU A 189 -6.36 -19.00 6.33
CA LEU A 189 -5.49 -19.97 7.03
C LEU A 189 -4.44 -20.55 6.07
N ALA A 190 -4.83 -20.90 4.84
CA ALA A 190 -3.90 -21.38 3.83
C ALA A 190 -2.84 -20.33 3.46
N LEU A 191 -3.21 -19.05 3.33
CA LEU A 191 -2.25 -17.95 3.09
C LEU A 191 -1.26 -17.79 4.24
N LEU A 192 -1.70 -17.92 5.49
CA LEU A 192 -0.81 -17.89 6.65
C LEU A 192 0.17 -19.06 6.59
N GLU A 193 -0.33 -20.28 6.35
CA GLU A 193 0.47 -21.51 6.31
C GLU A 193 1.55 -21.47 5.20
N VAL A 194 1.19 -21.11 3.95
CA VAL A 194 2.16 -21.05 2.85
C VAL A 194 3.21 -19.95 3.01
N ASN A 195 2.89 -18.87 3.74
CA ASN A 195 3.82 -17.80 4.07
C ASN A 195 4.54 -18.00 5.40
N GLN A 196 4.33 -19.12 6.08
CA GLN A 196 4.96 -19.48 7.36
C GLN A 196 4.71 -18.42 8.45
N ILE A 197 3.51 -17.87 8.49
CA ILE A 197 3.07 -16.91 9.50
C ILE A 197 2.35 -17.68 10.61
N GLU A 198 2.89 -17.62 11.81
CA GLU A 198 2.21 -18.12 13.01
C GLU A 198 1.04 -17.18 13.35
N PRO A 199 -0.21 -17.67 13.48
CA PRO A 199 -1.38 -16.80 13.71
C PRO A 199 -1.22 -15.85 14.90
N GLU A 200 -0.56 -16.30 15.98
CA GLU A 200 -0.32 -15.51 17.19
C GLU A 200 0.55 -14.26 16.92
N ARG A 201 1.40 -14.33 15.89
CA ARG A 201 2.30 -13.23 15.49
C ARG A 201 1.73 -12.33 14.40
N LEU A 202 0.50 -12.60 13.98
CA LEU A 202 -0.14 -11.82 12.92
C LEU A 202 -0.27 -10.35 13.35
N SER A 203 0.19 -9.45 12.46
CA SER A 203 0.19 -8.00 12.67
C SER A 203 -0.22 -7.27 11.39
N ALA A 204 -0.46 -5.96 11.47
CA ALA A 204 -0.76 -5.14 10.31
C ALA A 204 0.36 -5.21 9.24
N TYR A 205 1.62 -5.37 9.64
CA TYR A 205 2.72 -5.61 8.71
C TYR A 205 2.49 -6.84 7.82
N HIS A 206 2.08 -7.96 8.41
CA HIS A 206 1.81 -9.18 7.65
C HIS A 206 0.64 -8.98 6.67
N LEU A 207 -0.40 -8.23 7.06
CA LEU A 207 -1.52 -7.92 6.17
C LEU A 207 -1.05 -7.07 4.99
N GLY A 208 -0.35 -5.97 5.24
CA GLY A 208 0.05 -5.02 4.20
C GLY A 208 1.20 -5.51 3.30
N PHE A 209 2.17 -6.27 3.85
CA PHE A 209 3.41 -6.62 3.14
C PHE A 209 3.55 -8.09 2.77
N VAL A 210 2.69 -8.98 3.28
CA VAL A 210 2.74 -10.42 2.97
C VAL A 210 1.43 -10.90 2.36
N ILE A 211 0.34 -10.86 3.09
CA ILE A 211 -0.97 -11.41 2.67
C ILE A 211 -1.58 -10.58 1.54
N GLY A 212 -1.69 -9.27 1.72
CA GLY A 212 -2.23 -8.37 0.70
C GLY A 212 -1.48 -8.45 -0.63
N PRO A 213 -0.14 -8.40 -0.66
CA PRO A 213 0.63 -8.63 -1.86
C PRO A 213 0.40 -9.96 -2.57
N CYS A 214 0.17 -11.08 -1.84
CA CYS A 214 -0.19 -12.36 -2.45
C CYS A 214 -1.54 -12.28 -3.17
N LEU A 215 -2.55 -11.74 -2.52
CA LEU A 215 -3.87 -11.57 -3.10
C LEU A 215 -3.87 -10.54 -4.26
N ASN A 216 -3.11 -9.45 -4.16
CA ASN A 216 -2.99 -8.43 -5.21
C ASN A 216 -2.17 -8.89 -6.43
N ALA A 217 -1.33 -9.92 -6.29
CA ALA A 217 -0.51 -10.41 -7.39
C ALA A 217 -1.35 -10.94 -8.56
N THR A 218 -2.51 -11.54 -8.27
CA THR A 218 -3.45 -12.03 -9.28
C THR A 218 -3.96 -10.90 -10.17
N GLY A 219 -4.43 -9.79 -9.62
CA GLY A 219 -4.93 -8.65 -10.38
C GLY A 219 -3.85 -7.89 -11.18
N ARG A 220 -2.58 -8.27 -11.07
CA ARG A 220 -1.45 -7.69 -11.82
C ARG A 220 -0.92 -8.59 -12.92
N LEU A 221 -0.90 -9.90 -12.67
CA LEU A 221 -0.28 -10.89 -13.58
C LEU A 221 -1.30 -11.91 -14.10
N ASP A 222 -2.52 -11.94 -13.54
CA ASP A 222 -3.60 -12.86 -13.90
C ASP A 222 -4.96 -12.17 -13.65
N THR A 223 -5.95 -12.85 -13.06
CA THR A 223 -7.26 -12.29 -12.74
C THR A 223 -7.50 -12.20 -11.24
N ALA A 224 -8.08 -11.09 -10.77
CA ALA A 224 -8.44 -10.92 -9.36
C ALA A 224 -9.49 -11.95 -8.87
N LYS A 225 -10.16 -12.65 -9.78
CA LYS A 225 -11.11 -13.71 -9.49
C LYS A 225 -10.49 -14.84 -8.65
N ARG A 226 -9.24 -15.24 -8.95
CA ARG A 226 -8.54 -16.28 -8.19
C ARG A 226 -8.37 -15.95 -6.70
N ALA A 227 -8.13 -14.69 -6.39
CA ALA A 227 -8.04 -14.26 -4.99
C ALA A 227 -9.40 -14.34 -4.29
N LEU A 228 -10.49 -14.02 -4.98
CA LEU A 228 -11.85 -14.21 -4.46
C LEU A 228 -12.17 -15.70 -4.26
N GLU A 229 -11.87 -16.54 -5.25
CA GLU A 229 -12.05 -17.99 -5.18
C GLU A 229 -11.29 -18.61 -3.98
N LEU A 230 -10.08 -18.15 -3.71
CA LEU A 230 -9.35 -18.56 -2.51
C LEU A 230 -10.12 -18.24 -1.23
N LEU A 231 -10.62 -17.00 -1.08
CA LEU A 231 -11.37 -16.59 0.12
C LEU A 231 -12.72 -17.32 0.25
N GLN A 232 -13.26 -17.80 -0.86
CA GLN A 232 -14.50 -18.58 -0.92
C GLN A 232 -14.27 -20.10 -0.77
N SER A 233 -13.04 -20.56 -0.71
CA SER A 233 -12.71 -21.98 -0.59
C SER A 233 -13.37 -22.62 0.62
N MET A 234 -14.04 -23.76 0.40
CA MET A 234 -14.78 -24.48 1.44
C MET A 234 -13.97 -25.62 2.05
N THR A 235 -12.86 -26.01 1.43
CA THR A 235 -12.00 -27.10 1.91
C THR A 235 -10.55 -26.64 2.06
N LYS A 236 -9.86 -27.19 3.05
CA LYS A 236 -8.42 -26.92 3.24
C LYS A 236 -7.61 -27.31 2.00
N ALA A 237 -7.96 -28.38 1.30
CA ALA A 237 -7.21 -28.87 0.15
C ALA A 237 -7.25 -27.86 -1.00
N ASP A 238 -8.45 -27.35 -1.35
CA ASP A 238 -8.64 -26.37 -2.42
C ASP A 238 -7.96 -25.03 -2.04
N ALA A 239 -8.15 -24.60 -0.78
CA ALA A 239 -7.53 -23.39 -0.25
C ALA A 239 -5.99 -23.46 -0.32
N MET A 240 -5.39 -24.57 0.06
CA MET A 240 -3.93 -24.76 0.01
C MET A 240 -3.39 -24.78 -1.42
N CYS A 241 -4.14 -25.35 -2.38
CA CYS A 241 -3.76 -25.32 -3.79
C CYS A 241 -3.74 -23.86 -4.29
N ALA A 242 -4.86 -23.15 -4.13
CA ALA A 242 -4.98 -21.75 -4.54
C ALA A 242 -3.96 -20.83 -3.84
N ALA A 243 -3.74 -21.00 -2.53
CA ALA A 243 -2.77 -20.20 -1.78
C ALA A 243 -1.34 -20.36 -2.27
N ARG A 244 -0.93 -21.59 -2.68
CA ARG A 244 0.40 -21.83 -3.28
C ARG A 244 0.53 -21.13 -4.61
N GLU A 245 -0.46 -21.22 -5.48
CA GLU A 245 -0.47 -20.52 -6.76
C GLU A 245 -0.32 -19.00 -6.58
N LEU A 246 -1.09 -18.42 -5.65
CA LEU A 246 -1.01 -16.99 -5.35
C LEU A 246 0.37 -16.58 -4.80
N LYS A 247 0.96 -17.43 -3.96
CA LYS A 247 2.31 -17.20 -3.45
C LYS A 247 3.35 -17.24 -4.57
N GLU A 248 3.28 -18.21 -5.47
CA GLU A 248 4.18 -18.32 -6.63
C GLU A 248 4.06 -17.10 -7.55
N LEU A 249 2.84 -16.64 -7.85
CA LEU A 249 2.60 -15.41 -8.59
C LEU A 249 3.21 -14.19 -7.89
N ASN A 250 3.06 -14.09 -6.56
CA ASN A 250 3.66 -12.99 -5.79
C ASN A 250 5.19 -13.05 -5.77
N ASP A 251 5.79 -14.24 -5.67
CA ASP A 251 7.24 -14.43 -5.70
C ASP A 251 7.79 -14.10 -7.10
N SER A 252 7.08 -14.49 -8.17
CA SER A 252 7.39 -14.08 -9.55
C SER A 252 7.33 -12.54 -9.69
N ARG A 253 6.26 -11.91 -9.21
CA ARG A 253 6.12 -10.45 -9.20
C ARG A 253 7.28 -9.76 -8.48
N LYS A 254 7.69 -10.28 -7.29
CA LYS A 254 8.83 -9.74 -6.53
C LYS A 254 10.12 -9.82 -7.32
N ASN A 255 10.38 -10.95 -8.00
CA ASN A 255 11.57 -11.14 -8.83
C ASN A 255 11.59 -10.18 -10.03
N LEU A 256 10.45 -10.07 -10.74
CA LEU A 256 10.31 -9.14 -11.86
C LEU A 256 10.48 -7.68 -11.41
N THR A 257 9.91 -7.33 -10.23
CA THR A 257 10.10 -5.99 -9.66
C THR A 257 11.57 -5.72 -9.34
N LYS A 258 12.27 -6.69 -8.75
CA LYS A 258 13.70 -6.56 -8.45
C LYS A 258 14.52 -6.34 -9.73
N GLN A 259 14.27 -7.13 -10.76
CA GLN A 259 14.92 -6.95 -12.07
C GLN A 259 14.64 -5.58 -12.66
N GLY A 260 13.38 -5.12 -12.61
CA GLY A 260 13.01 -3.79 -13.10
C GLY A 260 13.67 -2.64 -12.31
N VAL A 261 13.85 -2.80 -10.99
CA VAL A 261 14.60 -1.82 -10.17
C VAL A 261 16.07 -1.77 -10.55
N GLU A 262 16.71 -2.91 -10.78
CA GLU A 262 18.12 -2.95 -11.23
C GLU A 262 18.29 -2.32 -12.62
N LEU A 263 17.38 -2.60 -13.57
CA LEU A 263 17.38 -1.93 -14.88
C LEU A 263 17.20 -0.41 -14.75
N ALA A 264 16.31 0.03 -13.85
CA ALA A 264 16.11 1.45 -13.59
C ALA A 264 17.37 2.13 -13.05
N LYS A 265 18.07 1.51 -12.09
CA LYS A 265 19.35 2.00 -11.56
C LYS A 265 20.42 2.09 -12.63
N GLN A 266 20.58 1.03 -13.41
CA GLN A 266 21.52 1.01 -14.52
C GLN A 266 21.24 2.17 -15.51
N GLN A 267 19.97 2.43 -15.85
CA GLN A 267 19.59 3.55 -16.73
C GLN A 267 19.94 4.91 -16.11
N ILE A 268 19.74 5.08 -14.80
CA ILE A 268 20.09 6.31 -14.08
C ILE A 268 21.61 6.57 -14.19
N GLU A 269 22.42 5.56 -13.90
CA GLU A 269 23.89 5.66 -13.94
C GLU A 269 24.41 5.89 -15.36
N GLU A 270 23.99 5.08 -16.35
CA GLU A 270 24.45 5.16 -17.75
C GLU A 270 24.09 6.48 -18.42
N ARG A 271 22.95 7.08 -18.05
CA ARG A 271 22.46 8.34 -18.62
C ARG A 271 22.76 9.57 -17.75
N HIS A 272 23.49 9.39 -16.66
CA HIS A 272 23.81 10.47 -15.70
C HIS A 272 22.58 11.24 -15.23
N MET A 273 21.50 10.49 -14.91
CA MET A 273 20.22 11.06 -14.51
C MET A 273 20.17 11.47 -13.04
N GLU A 274 21.23 11.28 -12.28
CA GLU A 274 21.35 11.75 -10.88
C GLU A 274 21.24 13.27 -10.76
N GLN A 275 21.45 13.98 -11.86
CA GLN A 275 21.33 15.45 -11.94
C GLN A 275 19.88 15.89 -12.27
N ASP A 276 19.03 14.98 -12.70
CA ASP A 276 17.64 15.26 -13.01
C ASP A 276 16.84 15.45 -11.70
N LYS A 277 16.07 16.52 -11.63
CA LYS A 277 15.15 16.74 -10.51
C LYS A 277 13.93 15.83 -10.53
N VAL A 278 13.52 15.38 -11.71
CA VAL A 278 12.44 14.43 -11.95
C VAL A 278 12.99 13.29 -12.79
N LEU A 279 13.02 12.10 -12.22
CA LEU A 279 13.50 10.91 -12.91
C LEU A 279 12.42 10.35 -13.84
N LEU A 280 12.66 10.38 -15.15
CA LEU A 280 11.79 9.76 -16.16
C LEU A 280 12.49 8.56 -16.77
N LEU A 281 12.07 7.35 -16.39
CA LEU A 281 12.74 6.09 -16.74
C LEU A 281 11.88 5.32 -17.76
N PHE A 282 12.48 4.89 -18.87
CA PHE A 282 11.79 4.07 -19.87
C PHE A 282 12.32 2.64 -19.83
N LEU A 283 11.48 1.72 -19.41
CA LEU A 283 11.75 0.29 -19.25
C LEU A 283 10.79 -0.51 -20.14
N PRO A 284 11.04 -0.56 -21.48
CA PRO A 284 10.07 -1.07 -22.46
C PRO A 284 9.66 -2.53 -22.25
N ASP A 285 10.56 -3.35 -21.70
CA ASP A 285 10.32 -4.80 -21.51
C ASP A 285 9.73 -5.14 -20.14
N VAL A 286 9.50 -4.14 -19.29
CA VAL A 286 8.88 -4.33 -17.99
C VAL A 286 7.36 -4.28 -18.16
N HIS A 287 6.67 -5.23 -17.52
CA HIS A 287 5.21 -5.28 -17.53
C HIS A 287 4.60 -4.02 -16.89
N GLU A 288 3.62 -3.39 -17.55
CA GLU A 288 3.01 -2.11 -17.12
C GLU A 288 2.50 -2.10 -15.68
N SER A 289 1.98 -3.23 -15.18
CA SER A 289 1.47 -3.35 -13.81
C SER A 289 2.54 -3.21 -12.72
N LEU A 290 3.84 -3.30 -13.09
CA LEU A 290 4.97 -3.17 -12.17
C LEU A 290 5.54 -1.77 -12.14
N ALA A 291 5.26 -0.93 -13.14
CA ALA A 291 5.81 0.42 -13.27
C ALA A 291 5.65 1.25 -11.99
N GLY A 292 4.46 1.25 -11.38
CA GLY A 292 4.19 2.00 -10.15
C GLY A 292 4.92 1.47 -8.92
N ILE A 293 5.23 0.16 -8.87
CA ILE A 293 6.00 -0.43 -7.76
C ILE A 293 7.47 -0.06 -7.92
N ILE A 294 8.00 -0.15 -9.13
CA ILE A 294 9.38 0.22 -9.45
C ILE A 294 9.59 1.71 -9.19
N ALA A 295 8.67 2.58 -9.66
CA ALA A 295 8.72 4.01 -9.38
C ALA A 295 8.76 4.30 -7.88
N GLY A 296 7.96 3.58 -7.07
CA GLY A 296 8.00 3.69 -5.61
C GLY A 296 9.35 3.33 -5.01
N ARG A 297 9.97 2.23 -5.47
CA ARG A 297 11.29 1.79 -4.99
C ARG A 297 12.42 2.74 -5.37
N ILE A 298 12.40 3.25 -6.59
CA ILE A 298 13.40 4.24 -7.02
C ILE A 298 13.19 5.55 -6.26
N ARG A 299 11.95 6.02 -6.08
CA ARG A 299 11.66 7.20 -5.26
C ARG A 299 12.16 7.04 -3.80
N GLU A 300 11.98 5.87 -3.19
CA GLU A 300 12.47 5.59 -1.83
C GLU A 300 14.00 5.67 -1.75
N GLN A 301 14.70 5.25 -2.78
CA GLN A 301 16.16 5.21 -2.81
C GLN A 301 16.80 6.56 -3.17
N TYR A 302 16.25 7.24 -4.18
CA TYR A 302 16.85 8.48 -4.70
C TYR A 302 16.22 9.76 -4.16
N HIS A 303 15.06 9.65 -3.48
CA HIS A 303 14.28 10.80 -2.94
C HIS A 303 13.88 11.83 -3.99
N HIS A 304 13.63 11.39 -5.22
CA HIS A 304 13.18 12.22 -6.33
C HIS A 304 11.76 11.85 -6.75
N PRO A 305 10.98 12.75 -7.37
CA PRO A 305 9.82 12.37 -8.16
C PRO A 305 10.25 11.43 -9.28
N VAL A 306 9.56 10.32 -9.45
CA VAL A 306 9.92 9.27 -10.41
C VAL A 306 8.73 8.92 -11.27
N PHE A 307 8.91 8.90 -12.57
CA PHE A 307 8.01 8.27 -13.54
C PHE A 307 8.72 7.07 -14.16
N VAL A 308 8.06 5.91 -14.12
CA VAL A 308 8.49 4.71 -14.85
C VAL A 308 7.52 4.49 -15.99
N LEU A 309 8.07 4.48 -17.19
CA LEU A 309 7.37 4.27 -18.46
C LEU A 309 7.65 2.85 -18.96
N THR A 310 6.62 2.23 -19.54
CA THR A 310 6.70 0.88 -20.14
C THR A 310 6.00 0.89 -21.48
N ARG A 311 6.32 -0.04 -22.35
CA ARG A 311 5.58 -0.22 -23.61
C ARG A 311 4.26 -0.90 -23.32
N GLY A 312 3.13 -0.25 -23.66
CA GLY A 312 1.79 -0.79 -23.60
C GLY A 312 1.36 -1.39 -24.95
N GLU A 313 0.13 -1.89 -25.02
CA GLU A 313 -0.46 -2.36 -26.29
C GLU A 313 -0.62 -1.20 -27.29
N GLU A 314 -0.98 -0.02 -26.78
CA GLU A 314 -1.12 1.20 -27.56
C GLU A 314 -0.18 2.27 -26.98
N GLY A 315 1.01 2.45 -27.58
CA GLY A 315 1.98 3.45 -27.17
C GLY A 315 2.66 3.17 -25.82
N VAL A 316 3.06 4.20 -25.13
CA VAL A 316 3.78 4.14 -23.85
C VAL A 316 2.82 4.45 -22.69
N LYS A 317 2.85 3.62 -21.66
CA LYS A 317 2.15 3.84 -20.40
C LYS A 317 3.14 4.09 -19.27
N GLY A 318 2.77 4.94 -18.31
CA GLY A 318 3.63 5.26 -17.19
C GLY A 318 2.91 5.39 -15.86
N SER A 319 3.67 5.16 -14.80
CA SER A 319 3.24 5.40 -13.43
C SER A 319 4.26 6.27 -12.70
N GLY A 320 3.77 7.30 -12.02
CA GLY A 320 4.59 8.19 -11.23
C GLY A 320 4.41 8.02 -9.72
N ARG A 321 5.48 8.32 -8.98
CA ARG A 321 5.49 8.43 -7.52
C ARG A 321 6.26 9.67 -7.12
N SER A 322 5.69 10.46 -6.20
CA SER A 322 6.22 11.76 -5.82
C SER A 322 6.90 11.78 -4.46
N VAL A 323 7.58 12.90 -4.22
CA VAL A 323 8.07 13.33 -2.91
C VAL A 323 7.24 14.51 -2.42
N GLU A 324 7.37 14.85 -1.14
CA GLU A 324 6.75 16.04 -0.58
C GLU A 324 7.23 17.31 -1.34
N GLY A 325 6.33 18.24 -1.60
CA GLY A 325 6.64 19.45 -2.35
C GLY A 325 6.47 19.37 -3.88
N TYR A 326 6.31 18.17 -4.47
CA TYR A 326 6.08 18.02 -5.91
C TYR A 326 4.70 17.44 -6.21
N HIS A 327 3.81 18.24 -6.78
CA HIS A 327 2.44 17.84 -7.11
C HIS A 327 2.36 17.23 -8.51
N MET A 328 2.37 15.91 -8.62
CA MET A 328 2.44 15.21 -9.91
C MET A 328 1.33 15.56 -10.89
N TYR A 329 0.09 15.64 -10.43
CA TYR A 329 -1.04 15.95 -11.32
C TYR A 329 -0.93 17.35 -11.92
N GLU A 330 -0.53 18.35 -11.11
CA GLU A 330 -0.31 19.71 -11.60
C GLU A 330 0.86 19.76 -12.58
N ALA A 331 1.97 19.09 -12.27
CA ALA A 331 3.12 19.00 -13.17
C ALA A 331 2.73 18.42 -14.54
N MET A 332 2.00 17.28 -14.54
CA MET A 332 1.50 16.70 -15.79
C MET A 332 0.52 17.63 -16.54
N THR A 333 -0.29 18.38 -15.80
CA THR A 333 -1.22 19.34 -16.42
C THR A 333 -0.48 20.44 -17.18
N ARG A 334 0.69 20.89 -16.66
CA ARG A 334 1.52 21.91 -17.34
C ARG A 334 2.20 21.39 -18.61
N VAL A 335 2.49 20.08 -18.66
CA VAL A 335 3.16 19.42 -19.80
C VAL A 335 2.22 18.52 -20.62
N LYS A 336 0.92 18.73 -20.52
CA LYS A 336 -0.13 17.90 -21.14
C LYS A 336 0.00 17.73 -22.66
N GLN A 337 0.68 18.64 -23.37
CA GLN A 337 0.90 18.57 -24.81
C GLN A 337 1.73 17.36 -25.24
N TYR A 338 2.47 16.73 -24.32
CA TYR A 338 3.25 15.51 -24.57
C TYR A 338 2.49 14.23 -24.21
N LEU A 339 1.29 14.33 -23.60
CA LEU A 339 0.52 13.23 -23.06
C LEU A 339 -0.75 12.99 -23.88
N THR A 340 -1.08 11.74 -24.13
CA THR A 340 -2.37 11.35 -24.74
C THR A 340 -3.47 11.20 -23.68
N LYS A 341 -3.10 10.70 -22.50
CA LYS A 341 -3.99 10.55 -21.34
C LYS A 341 -3.18 10.65 -20.06
N PHE A 342 -3.75 11.29 -19.04
CA PHE A 342 -3.15 11.30 -17.71
C PHE A 342 -4.19 11.48 -16.61
N GLY A 343 -3.83 11.10 -15.39
CA GLY A 343 -4.64 11.27 -14.20
C GLY A 343 -3.86 10.95 -12.94
N GLY A 344 -4.38 11.34 -11.79
CA GLY A 344 -3.73 11.07 -10.52
C GLY A 344 -3.95 12.17 -9.49
N HIS A 345 -3.09 12.17 -8.49
CA HIS A 345 -3.09 13.08 -7.34
C HIS A 345 -1.69 13.66 -7.11
N ALA A 346 -1.49 14.36 -5.99
CA ALA A 346 -0.20 14.95 -5.66
C ALA A 346 0.94 13.90 -5.63
N MET A 347 0.72 12.75 -5.00
CA MET A 347 1.78 11.77 -4.69
C MET A 347 1.89 10.62 -5.67
N ALA A 348 0.91 10.41 -6.54
CA ALA A 348 0.91 9.31 -7.51
C ALA A 348 0.11 9.68 -8.74
N ALA A 349 0.60 9.24 -9.90
CA ALA A 349 -0.03 9.55 -11.17
C ALA A 349 0.15 8.42 -12.19
N GLY A 350 -0.75 8.39 -13.18
CA GLY A 350 -0.67 7.54 -14.35
C GLY A 350 -0.71 8.37 -15.61
N LEU A 351 -0.04 7.94 -16.66
CA LEU A 351 -0.01 8.63 -17.95
C LEU A 351 0.07 7.65 -19.12
N SER A 352 -0.33 8.15 -20.30
CA SER A 352 -0.07 7.50 -21.59
C SER A 352 0.46 8.54 -22.57
N MET A 353 1.33 8.11 -23.50
CA MET A 353 2.00 8.99 -24.45
C MET A 353 2.56 8.22 -25.64
N GLU A 354 2.98 8.95 -26.66
CA GLU A 354 3.76 8.38 -27.75
C GLU A 354 5.25 8.31 -27.38
N GLU A 355 5.97 7.28 -27.88
CA GLU A 355 7.37 7.03 -27.52
C GLU A 355 8.30 8.18 -27.89
N GLU A 356 8.02 8.91 -29.00
CA GLU A 356 8.77 10.06 -29.45
C GLU A 356 8.73 11.27 -28.48
N ASN A 357 7.74 11.31 -27.60
CA ASN A 357 7.58 12.38 -26.60
C ASN A 357 8.36 12.15 -25.30
N ILE A 358 9.06 11.01 -25.14
CA ILE A 358 9.75 10.68 -23.87
C ILE A 358 10.83 11.71 -23.52
N GLU A 359 11.76 12.01 -24.44
CA GLU A 359 12.81 12.98 -24.15
C GLU A 359 12.28 14.42 -24.04
N PRO A 360 11.33 14.89 -24.90
CA PRO A 360 10.68 16.18 -24.71
C PRO A 360 9.97 16.31 -23.35
N LEU A 361 9.28 15.25 -22.90
CA LEU A 361 8.62 15.24 -21.60
C LEU A 361 9.63 15.30 -20.44
N ARG A 362 10.73 14.52 -20.51
CA ARG A 362 11.82 14.56 -19.53
C ARG A 362 12.38 15.97 -19.37
N ALA A 363 12.71 16.62 -20.49
CA ALA A 363 13.24 17.97 -20.50
C ALA A 363 12.25 18.97 -19.86
N ALA A 364 10.98 18.92 -20.28
CA ALA A 364 9.95 19.82 -19.78
C ALA A 364 9.66 19.66 -18.28
N LEU A 365 9.60 18.41 -17.77
CA LEU A 365 9.41 18.15 -16.34
C LEU A 365 10.57 18.65 -15.49
N ASN A 366 11.80 18.55 -15.98
CA ASN A 366 13.00 19.01 -15.27
C ASN A 366 13.14 20.54 -15.32
N GLU A 367 12.80 21.19 -16.44
CA GLU A 367 12.83 22.65 -16.59
C GLU A 367 11.77 23.32 -15.69
N ASP A 368 10.57 22.73 -15.60
CA ASP A 368 9.45 23.25 -14.82
C ASP A 368 9.49 22.82 -13.33
N CYS A 369 10.48 22.03 -12.93
CA CYS A 369 10.59 21.53 -11.57
C CYS A 369 11.05 22.63 -10.61
N GLY A 370 10.14 23.06 -9.73
CA GLY A 370 10.41 24.07 -8.71
C GLY A 370 11.18 23.57 -7.48
N LEU A 371 11.54 22.27 -7.41
CA LEU A 371 12.25 21.71 -6.26
C LEU A 371 13.70 22.20 -6.17
N THR A 372 14.15 22.38 -4.95
CA THR A 372 15.53 22.73 -4.58
C THR A 372 16.27 21.51 -4.03
N GLU A 373 17.57 21.60 -3.85
CA GLU A 373 18.36 20.50 -3.26
C GLU A 373 17.89 20.12 -1.85
N GLU A 374 17.35 21.06 -1.08
CA GLU A 374 16.80 20.80 0.27
C GLU A 374 15.55 19.90 0.24
N ASP A 375 14.78 19.91 -0.86
CA ASP A 375 13.57 19.12 -1.01
C ASP A 375 13.87 17.63 -1.26
N PHE A 376 15.11 17.31 -1.69
CA PHE A 376 15.59 15.95 -1.90
C PHE A 376 16.22 15.33 -0.62
N ILE A 377 16.38 16.11 0.43
CA ILE A 377 16.91 15.62 1.70
C ILE A 377 15.76 15.01 2.51
N PRO A 378 15.83 13.72 2.87
CA PRO A 378 14.80 13.08 3.68
C PRO A 378 14.66 13.76 5.03
N LYS A 379 13.46 14.19 5.37
CA LYS A 379 13.15 14.74 6.70
C LYS A 379 12.60 13.61 7.57
N VAL A 380 13.25 13.38 8.71
CA VAL A 380 12.82 12.37 9.68
C VAL A 380 12.26 13.06 10.91
N HIS A 381 10.99 12.79 11.19
CA HIS A 381 10.36 13.24 12.42
C HIS A 381 10.72 12.29 13.56
N ILE A 382 11.35 12.81 14.60
CA ILE A 382 11.71 12.06 15.80
C ILE A 382 10.68 12.39 16.87
N ASP A 383 9.95 11.38 17.36
CA ASP A 383 8.94 11.58 18.40
C ASP A 383 9.58 11.97 19.72
N VAL A 384 10.64 11.27 20.13
CA VAL A 384 11.35 11.56 21.38
C VAL A 384 12.86 11.32 21.21
N PRO A 385 13.73 12.29 21.54
CA PRO A 385 15.16 12.04 21.72
C PRO A 385 15.37 11.23 23.00
N MET A 386 15.53 9.91 22.89
CA MET A 386 15.59 9.00 24.03
C MET A 386 16.90 8.18 24.01
N PRO A 387 17.68 8.17 25.11
CA PRO A 387 18.83 7.28 25.24
C PRO A 387 18.45 5.80 25.22
N LEU A 388 19.26 4.94 24.59
CA LEU A 388 19.06 3.48 24.56
C LEU A 388 18.99 2.88 25.97
N ASP A 389 19.62 3.52 26.96
CA ASP A 389 19.59 3.05 28.34
C ASP A 389 18.23 3.20 29.01
N TYR A 390 17.37 4.08 28.47
CA TYR A 390 15.99 4.25 28.93
C TYR A 390 15.07 3.17 28.39
N GLY A 391 15.42 2.55 27.25
CA GLY A 391 14.67 1.48 26.63
C GLY A 391 14.80 0.18 27.44
N GLY A 392 13.69 -0.34 27.92
CA GLY A 392 13.60 -1.60 28.66
C GLY A 392 12.37 -2.40 28.24
N GLU A 393 12.19 -3.57 28.89
CA GLU A 393 11.04 -4.45 28.64
C GLU A 393 9.72 -3.74 28.90
N GLU A 394 9.62 -3.04 30.04
CA GLU A 394 8.41 -2.31 30.43
C GLU A 394 8.00 -1.26 29.39
N LEU A 395 8.94 -0.45 28.89
CA LEU A 395 8.62 0.51 27.84
C LEU A 395 8.26 -0.17 26.52
N ALA A 396 8.93 -1.27 26.16
CA ALA A 396 8.62 -2.01 24.95
C ALA A 396 7.18 -2.59 25.00
N GLU A 397 6.74 -3.11 26.15
CA GLU A 397 5.37 -3.57 26.39
C GLU A 397 4.34 -2.42 26.33
N GLU A 398 4.65 -1.28 26.91
CA GLU A 398 3.77 -0.10 26.83
C GLU A 398 3.60 0.38 25.37
N LEU A 399 4.67 0.34 24.56
CA LEU A 399 4.61 0.70 23.14
C LEU A 399 3.74 -0.24 22.31
N GLU A 400 3.64 -1.54 22.67
CA GLU A 400 2.75 -2.49 22.00
C GLU A 400 1.27 -2.10 22.15
N ARG A 401 0.91 -1.38 23.21
CA ARG A 401 -0.47 -0.86 23.39
C ARG A 401 -0.86 0.16 22.32
N LEU A 402 0.11 0.77 21.64
CA LEU A 402 -0.12 1.69 20.52
C LEU A 402 -0.46 0.94 19.22
N GLU A 403 -0.23 -0.36 19.13
CA GLU A 403 -0.57 -1.16 17.95
C GLU A 403 -2.08 -1.16 17.64
N PRO A 404 -2.47 -1.39 16.37
CA PRO A 404 -1.65 -1.68 15.19
C PRO A 404 -0.98 -0.44 14.61
N PHE A 405 0.30 -0.58 14.21
CA PHE A 405 1.02 0.48 13.51
C PHE A 405 0.77 0.44 12.00
N GLY A 406 0.75 1.61 11.39
CA GLY A 406 0.52 1.80 9.95
C GLY A 406 0.41 3.27 9.58
N VAL A 407 -0.21 3.57 8.43
CA VAL A 407 -0.45 4.95 8.01
C VAL A 407 -1.29 5.68 9.07
N GLY A 408 -0.93 6.91 9.41
CA GLY A 408 -1.62 7.70 10.43
C GLY A 408 -1.34 7.30 11.89
N ASN A 409 -0.75 6.11 12.12
CA ASN A 409 -0.27 5.66 13.43
C ASN A 409 1.10 4.95 13.26
N PRO A 410 2.17 5.69 12.92
CA PRO A 410 3.49 5.11 12.72
C PRO A 410 4.08 4.59 14.04
N LYS A 411 4.98 3.62 13.93
CA LYS A 411 5.74 3.16 15.10
C LYS A 411 6.65 4.29 15.57
N PRO A 412 6.67 4.63 16.88
CA PRO A 412 7.47 5.73 17.41
C PRO A 412 8.94 5.63 17.05
N LEU A 413 9.54 6.77 16.68
CA LEU A 413 10.95 6.95 16.38
C LEU A 413 11.65 7.66 17.53
N PHE A 414 12.71 7.04 18.01
CA PHE A 414 13.59 7.55 19.03
C PHE A 414 14.95 7.89 18.43
N ALA A 415 15.71 8.78 19.07
CA ALA A 415 17.04 9.12 18.62
C ALA A 415 18.04 9.21 19.76
N GLN A 416 19.27 8.81 19.49
CA GLN A 416 20.41 9.02 20.38
C GLN A 416 21.65 9.41 19.57
N LYS A 417 22.38 10.42 20.09
CA LYS A 417 23.63 10.89 19.53
C LYS A 417 24.82 10.15 20.13
N ASN A 418 25.93 10.13 19.39
CA ASN A 418 27.24 9.71 19.86
C ASN A 418 27.30 8.28 20.41
N LEU A 419 26.62 7.33 19.80
CA LEU A 419 26.83 5.91 20.09
C LEU A 419 28.15 5.45 19.48
N LEU A 420 29.02 4.83 20.29
CA LEU A 420 30.25 4.25 19.76
C LEU A 420 29.98 2.87 19.16
N PHE A 421 30.12 2.74 17.84
CA PHE A 421 30.00 1.47 17.14
C PHE A 421 31.30 0.67 17.30
N LEU A 422 31.23 -0.42 18.06
CA LEU A 422 32.41 -1.22 18.43
C LEU A 422 32.61 -2.45 17.56
N ALA A 423 31.51 -3.09 17.15
CA ALA A 423 31.56 -4.30 16.32
C ALA A 423 30.28 -4.46 15.52
N GLY A 424 30.39 -5.09 14.36
CA GLY A 424 29.27 -5.46 13.50
C GLY A 424 29.30 -6.94 13.11
N MET A 425 28.12 -7.51 12.88
CA MET A 425 27.96 -8.87 12.32
C MET A 425 26.83 -8.88 11.30
N LYS A 426 27.16 -9.19 10.06
CA LYS A 426 26.14 -9.40 8.99
C LYS A 426 25.37 -10.69 9.27
N MET A 427 24.05 -10.66 9.17
CA MET A 427 23.15 -11.75 9.50
C MET A 427 22.21 -12.09 8.34
N GLY A 428 21.52 -13.24 8.47
CA GLY A 428 20.62 -13.77 7.44
C GLY A 428 21.37 -14.57 6.36
N ALA A 429 20.65 -15.43 5.64
CA ALA A 429 21.21 -16.27 4.59
C ALA A 429 21.88 -15.45 3.48
N ASN A 430 21.30 -14.30 3.16
CA ASN A 430 21.80 -13.38 2.13
C ASN A 430 22.64 -12.21 2.70
N LYS A 431 22.93 -12.21 4.00
CA LYS A 431 23.68 -11.14 4.68
C LYS A 431 23.11 -9.72 4.46
N THR A 432 21.78 -9.60 4.40
CA THR A 432 21.06 -8.36 4.11
C THR A 432 20.71 -7.54 5.35
N CYS A 433 21.09 -8.00 6.54
CA CYS A 433 20.91 -7.26 7.78
C CYS A 433 22.17 -7.38 8.65
N ALA A 434 22.31 -6.48 9.60
CA ALA A 434 23.44 -6.50 10.52
C ALA A 434 22.99 -6.30 11.96
N ARG A 435 23.81 -6.82 12.88
CA ARG A 435 23.73 -6.54 14.31
C ARG A 435 25.00 -5.81 14.71
N PHE A 436 24.83 -4.67 15.36
CA PHE A 436 25.92 -3.85 15.85
C PHE A 436 25.98 -3.89 17.37
N ARG A 437 27.18 -4.05 17.92
CA ARG A 437 27.46 -3.81 19.33
C ARG A 437 27.91 -2.38 19.48
N VAL A 438 27.18 -1.61 20.28
CA VAL A 438 27.44 -0.19 20.51
C VAL A 438 27.61 0.07 21.99
N GLN A 439 28.32 1.16 22.31
CA GLN A 439 28.45 1.68 23.67
C GLN A 439 27.76 3.03 23.76
N THR A 440 26.92 3.18 24.78
CA THR A 440 26.25 4.44 25.05
C THR A 440 27.25 5.47 25.69
N PRO A 441 26.93 6.75 25.66
CA PRO A 441 27.76 7.78 26.36
C PRO A 441 28.00 7.48 27.84
N GLU A 442 27.07 6.76 28.49
CA GLU A 442 27.13 6.33 29.88
C GLU A 442 28.04 5.09 30.08
N GLY A 443 28.55 4.50 28.98
CA GLY A 443 29.46 3.36 29.01
C GLY A 443 28.78 2.00 28.91
N ASN A 444 27.45 1.94 28.80
CA ASN A 444 26.70 0.67 28.72
C ASN A 444 26.79 0.07 27.32
N LEU A 445 26.85 -1.27 27.26
CA LEU A 445 26.85 -1.99 25.99
C LEU A 445 25.42 -2.36 25.59
N LYS A 446 25.06 -2.03 24.35
CA LYS A 446 23.76 -2.35 23.73
C LYS A 446 23.95 -3.02 22.39
N GLN A 447 22.87 -3.60 21.88
CA GLN A 447 22.82 -4.18 20.54
C GLN A 447 21.78 -3.47 19.70
N LEU A 448 22.16 -3.01 18.51
CA LEU A 448 21.25 -2.51 17.49
C LEU A 448 21.13 -3.52 16.36
N VAL A 449 19.95 -3.67 15.80
CA VAL A 449 19.73 -4.42 14.56
C VAL A 449 19.43 -3.44 13.43
N PHE A 450 19.98 -3.69 12.25
CA PHE A 450 19.77 -2.86 11.08
C PHE A 450 19.33 -3.74 9.91
N PHE A 451 18.18 -3.44 9.33
CA PHE A 451 17.60 -4.11 8.16
C PHE A 451 17.66 -3.24 6.90
N GLY A 452 18.34 -2.10 6.96
CA GLY A 452 18.48 -1.17 5.86
C GLY A 452 19.65 -1.49 4.92
N ASP A 453 20.03 -0.49 4.13
CA ASP A 453 21.13 -0.58 3.17
C ASP A 453 22.48 -0.68 3.87
N LEU A 454 23.06 -1.89 3.87
CA LEU A 454 24.39 -2.15 4.47
C LEU A 454 25.54 -1.61 3.62
N GLU A 455 25.37 -1.50 2.31
CA GLU A 455 26.38 -0.93 1.41
C GLU A 455 26.46 0.58 1.61
N GLY A 456 25.30 1.25 1.65
CA GLY A 456 25.22 2.67 1.99
C GLY A 456 25.77 2.98 3.38
N PHE A 457 25.51 2.12 4.40
CA PHE A 457 26.10 2.28 5.72
C PHE A 457 27.63 2.09 5.69
N GLY A 458 28.15 1.14 4.93
CA GLY A 458 29.60 0.95 4.73
C GLY A 458 30.24 2.18 4.08
N GLN A 459 29.61 2.74 3.05
CA GLN A 459 30.06 3.96 2.39
C GLN A 459 30.06 5.17 3.34
N PHE A 460 28.98 5.34 4.11
CA PHE A 460 28.91 6.36 5.16
C PHE A 460 30.07 6.27 6.16
N LEU A 461 30.44 5.05 6.59
CA LEU A 461 31.58 4.86 7.49
C LEU A 461 32.89 5.29 6.85
N LYS A 462 33.12 4.93 5.58
CA LYS A 462 34.33 5.31 4.84
C LYS A 462 34.46 6.82 4.66
N GLU A 463 33.37 7.47 4.30
CA GLU A 463 33.33 8.93 4.08
C GLU A 463 33.59 9.73 5.35
N ASN A 464 33.07 9.29 6.49
CA ASN A 464 33.14 10.03 7.75
C ASN A 464 34.34 9.63 8.64
N PHE A 465 34.81 8.37 8.53
CA PHE A 465 35.85 7.84 9.43
C PHE A 465 37.06 7.25 8.66
N GLY A 466 37.08 7.35 7.35
CA GLY A 466 38.18 6.96 6.48
C GLY A 466 38.11 5.54 5.96
N GLU A 467 38.92 5.27 4.92
CA GLU A 467 39.05 3.94 4.33
C GLU A 467 39.45 2.90 5.38
N GLY A 468 38.85 1.69 5.31
CA GLY A 468 39.10 0.61 6.26
C GLY A 468 38.21 0.65 7.51
N SER A 469 37.36 1.67 7.70
CA SER A 469 36.44 1.78 8.86
C SER A 469 35.38 0.68 8.86
N GLU A 470 34.84 0.31 7.69
CA GLU A 470 33.89 -0.80 7.57
C GLU A 470 34.53 -2.13 7.99
N GLU A 471 35.72 -2.44 7.47
CA GLU A 471 36.46 -3.65 7.83
C GLU A 471 36.83 -3.68 9.32
N ALA A 472 37.22 -2.54 9.87
CA ALA A 472 37.52 -2.43 11.31
C ALA A 472 36.28 -2.72 12.17
N LEU A 473 35.10 -2.21 11.77
CA LEU A 473 33.84 -2.45 12.49
C LEU A 473 33.51 -3.96 12.49
N TYR A 474 33.53 -4.60 11.32
CA TYR A 474 33.21 -6.03 11.22
C TYR A 474 34.31 -6.93 11.82
N ALA A 475 35.51 -6.44 11.97
CA ALA A 475 36.60 -7.13 12.71
C ALA A 475 36.54 -6.90 14.24
N GLY A 476 35.55 -6.18 14.76
CA GLY A 476 35.38 -5.89 16.18
C GLY A 476 36.38 -4.85 16.73
N ARG A 477 36.93 -4.00 15.87
CA ARG A 477 37.90 -2.93 16.19
C ARG A 477 37.31 -1.54 15.91
N GLY A 478 35.97 -1.44 15.89
CA GLY A 478 35.30 -0.17 15.70
C GLY A 478 35.42 0.74 16.89
N ASN A 479 35.43 2.04 16.65
CA ASN A 479 35.32 3.10 17.64
C ASN A 479 34.73 4.36 16.97
N PHE A 480 33.59 4.19 16.33
CA PHE A 480 32.98 5.20 15.47
C PHE A 480 31.79 5.85 16.18
N PRO A 481 31.82 7.15 16.47
CA PRO A 481 30.70 7.87 17.07
C PRO A 481 29.65 8.13 15.97
N VAL A 482 28.51 7.47 16.05
CA VAL A 482 27.38 7.60 15.11
C VAL A 482 26.13 7.97 15.89
N SER A 483 25.38 8.93 15.38
CA SER A 483 24.05 9.29 15.86
C SER A 483 23.03 8.42 15.12
N VAL A 484 22.03 7.90 15.84
CA VAL A 484 21.04 6.98 15.26
C VAL A 484 19.63 7.39 15.58
N VAL A 485 18.73 7.11 14.64
CA VAL A 485 17.28 7.05 14.87
C VAL A 485 16.88 5.59 14.90
N TYR A 486 16.10 5.20 15.90
CA TYR A 486 15.77 3.80 16.13
C TYR A 486 14.32 3.61 16.58
N GLN A 487 13.82 2.40 16.41
CA GLN A 487 12.57 1.92 16.97
C GLN A 487 12.87 0.94 18.11
N LEU A 488 12.03 1.00 19.15
CA LEU A 488 12.04 0.04 20.25
C LEU A 488 10.90 -0.96 20.07
N GLY A 489 11.15 -2.22 20.40
CA GLY A 489 10.12 -3.27 20.39
C GLY A 489 10.62 -4.54 21.03
N GLN A 490 9.79 -5.58 20.98
CA GLN A 490 10.16 -6.90 21.45
C GLN A 490 10.41 -7.84 20.24
N ASN A 491 11.35 -8.75 20.41
CA ASN A 491 11.58 -9.83 19.47
C ASN A 491 11.57 -11.17 20.20
N THR A 492 10.64 -12.04 19.81
CA THR A 492 10.57 -13.40 20.37
C THR A 492 11.20 -14.38 19.39
N TYR A 493 12.30 -14.98 19.79
CA TYR A 493 12.98 -16.01 19.01
C TYR A 493 13.20 -17.25 19.85
N ARG A 494 12.74 -18.42 19.37
CA ARG A 494 12.81 -19.72 20.06
C ARG A 494 12.26 -19.67 21.50
N GLY A 495 11.15 -18.96 21.71
CA GLY A 495 10.48 -18.84 23.01
C GLY A 495 11.13 -17.86 23.99
N LYS A 496 12.20 -17.16 23.59
CA LYS A 496 12.83 -16.10 24.39
C LYS A 496 12.46 -14.75 23.81
N THR A 497 11.82 -13.91 24.62
CA THR A 497 11.50 -12.53 24.26
C THR A 497 12.60 -11.60 24.79
N GLU A 498 13.11 -10.76 23.93
CA GLU A 498 14.14 -9.77 24.27
C GLU A 498 13.78 -8.40 23.66
N VAL A 499 14.16 -7.35 24.35
CA VAL A 499 14.07 -5.98 23.82
C VAL A 499 14.96 -5.85 22.60
N GLN A 500 14.42 -5.28 21.52
CA GLN A 500 15.14 -5.06 20.28
C GLN A 500 15.14 -3.58 19.91
N TYR A 501 16.32 -3.04 19.67
CA TYR A 501 16.52 -1.71 19.11
C TYR A 501 16.79 -1.86 17.61
N VAL A 502 15.91 -1.32 16.79
CA VAL A 502 16.00 -1.43 15.32
C VAL A 502 16.41 -0.08 14.76
N MET A 503 17.65 0.05 14.33
CA MET A 503 18.16 1.27 13.68
C MET A 503 17.41 1.51 12.37
N GLN A 504 16.96 2.75 12.17
CA GLN A 504 16.23 3.20 10.98
C GLN A 504 17.07 4.15 10.14
N TYR A 505 17.71 5.14 10.82
CA TYR A 505 18.55 6.14 10.18
C TYR A 505 19.80 6.36 11.01
N TYR A 506 20.82 6.93 10.37
CA TYR A 506 22.11 7.24 10.99
C TYR A 506 22.69 8.52 10.39
N CYS A 507 23.50 9.22 11.18
CA CYS A 507 24.34 10.33 10.75
C CYS A 507 25.60 10.44 11.63
N ALA A 508 26.59 11.20 11.18
CA ALA A 508 27.81 11.48 11.92
C ALA A 508 27.57 12.46 13.08
#